data_049a3a1e7b5f4f9b7b5fbe2a9abe271b
#
_entry.id   049a3a1e7b5f4f9b7b5fbe2a9abe271b
#
_cell.length_a   1.000
_cell.length_b   1.000
_cell.length_c   1.000
_cell.angle_alpha   90.00
_cell.angle_beta   90.00
_cell.angle_gamma   90.00
#
_symmetry.space_group_name_H-M   'P 1'
#
loop_
_entity.id
_entity.type
_entity.pdbx_description
1 polymer ?
#
loop_
_entity_poly.entity_id
_entity_poly.type
_entity_poly.pdbx_seq_one_letter_code
_entity_poly.pdbx_strand_id
1 'polypeptide(L)'
;AEILLINAEAKAELGILTQNDLNATVNLLRNRVEMPEMTMNVPIDPALEALYPSVSGALKNVILEIRRERRVELACEGFRYDDTMRWAAGSIYERPFEGVYLPGFGVYDCTGDGVLDVALFKSPNDKMGYTDEELKELSVYYTEDENGAPKQIYLSEGDKGNIRFYSDTDEDANKFIAPKYYYYPLSKDELVLNPNL
;
A
#
# COMPACT_ATOMS: atom_id res chain seq x y z
N ALA A 1 -9.33 -17.04 10.73
CA ALA A 1 -9.04 -15.60 10.79
C ALA A 1 -10.15 -14.79 10.11
N GLU A 2 -10.51 -15.09 8.87
CA GLU A 2 -11.50 -14.35 8.10
C GLU A 2 -12.82 -14.16 8.85
N ILE A 3 -13.42 -15.24 9.38
CA ILE A 3 -14.70 -15.19 10.09
C ILE A 3 -14.62 -14.36 11.38
N LEU A 4 -13.51 -14.43 12.11
CA LEU A 4 -13.31 -13.60 13.31
C LEU A 4 -13.26 -12.11 12.95
N LEU A 5 -12.56 -11.75 11.88
CA LEU A 5 -12.45 -10.38 11.40
C LEU A 5 -13.77 -9.86 10.83
N ILE A 6 -14.54 -10.69 10.11
CA ILE A 6 -15.90 -10.35 9.65
C ILE A 6 -16.80 -10.04 10.85
N ASN A 7 -16.75 -10.88 11.90
CA ASN A 7 -17.59 -10.68 13.09
C ASN A 7 -17.22 -9.34 13.79
N ALA A 8 -15.93 -9.08 14.00
CA ALA A 8 -15.46 -7.85 14.63
C ALA A 8 -15.87 -6.61 13.82
N GLU A 9 -15.66 -6.63 12.49
CA GLU A 9 -16.01 -5.54 11.60
C GLU A 9 -17.52 -5.28 11.60
N ALA A 10 -18.34 -6.32 11.43
CA ALA A 10 -19.80 -6.17 11.40
C ALA A 10 -20.35 -5.56 12.68
N LYS A 11 -19.86 -5.99 13.87
CA LYS A 11 -20.26 -5.41 15.14
C LYS A 11 -19.79 -3.97 15.31
N ALA A 12 -18.59 -3.64 14.82
CA ALA A 12 -18.04 -2.29 14.86
C ALA A 12 -18.87 -1.34 13.98
N GLU A 13 -19.21 -1.73 12.76
CA GLU A 13 -20.03 -0.94 11.83
C GLU A 13 -21.48 -0.77 12.35
N LEU A 14 -22.01 -1.75 13.07
CA LEU A 14 -23.31 -1.64 13.74
C LEU A 14 -23.28 -0.82 15.04
N GLY A 15 -22.10 -0.41 15.51
CA GLY A 15 -21.94 0.35 16.76
C GLY A 15 -22.19 -0.46 18.03
N ILE A 16 -22.17 -1.79 17.97
CA ILE A 16 -22.45 -2.69 19.11
C ILE A 16 -21.22 -3.49 19.57
N LEU A 17 -20.05 -3.22 19.00
CA LEU A 17 -18.80 -3.89 19.39
C LEU A 17 -18.44 -3.59 20.84
N THR A 18 -18.04 -4.62 21.57
CA THR A 18 -17.57 -4.54 22.94
C THR A 18 -16.13 -5.05 23.09
N GLN A 19 -15.48 -4.79 24.22
CA GLN A 19 -14.17 -5.37 24.51
C GLN A 19 -14.20 -6.92 24.51
N ASN A 20 -15.29 -7.53 25.00
CA ASN A 20 -15.44 -8.98 24.97
C ASN A 20 -15.49 -9.51 23.54
N ASP A 21 -16.08 -8.76 22.61
CA ASP A 21 -16.09 -9.13 21.19
C ASP A 21 -14.66 -9.06 20.59
N LEU A 22 -13.90 -8.02 20.92
CA LEU A 22 -12.49 -7.93 20.51
C LEU A 22 -11.68 -9.12 21.06
N ASN A 23 -11.88 -9.47 22.33
CA ASN A 23 -11.19 -10.59 22.97
C ASN A 23 -11.54 -11.94 22.32
N ALA A 24 -12.79 -12.09 21.86
CA ALA A 24 -13.26 -13.29 21.19
C ALA A 24 -12.96 -13.32 19.68
N THR A 25 -12.39 -12.28 19.12
CA THR A 25 -12.12 -12.13 17.68
C THR A 25 -10.68 -11.68 17.40
N VAL A 26 -10.45 -10.38 17.27
CA VAL A 26 -9.14 -9.80 16.91
C VAL A 26 -8.03 -10.22 17.86
N ASN A 27 -8.30 -10.24 19.16
CA ASN A 27 -7.28 -10.58 20.15
C ASN A 27 -6.86 -12.06 20.11
N LEU A 28 -7.71 -12.96 19.60
CA LEU A 28 -7.28 -14.34 19.35
C LEU A 28 -6.20 -14.41 18.26
N LEU A 29 -6.30 -13.56 17.24
CA LEU A 29 -5.31 -13.47 16.17
C LEU A 29 -4.01 -12.84 16.68
N ARG A 30 -4.11 -11.74 17.41
CA ARG A 30 -2.96 -11.05 18.03
C ARG A 30 -2.21 -11.92 19.02
N ASN A 31 -2.93 -12.64 19.88
CA ASN A 31 -2.33 -13.53 20.87
C ASN A 31 -1.56 -14.69 20.24
N ARG A 32 -1.98 -15.16 19.09
CA ARG A 32 -1.27 -16.21 18.32
C ARG A 32 0.16 -15.81 17.95
N VAL A 33 0.39 -14.51 17.72
CA VAL A 33 1.67 -13.94 17.30
C VAL A 33 2.29 -13.04 18.37
N GLU A 34 1.84 -13.16 19.61
CA GLU A 34 2.37 -12.43 20.79
C GLU A 34 2.28 -10.89 20.66
N MET A 35 1.33 -10.39 19.87
CA MET A 35 1.05 -8.96 19.78
C MET A 35 0.20 -8.47 20.96
N PRO A 36 0.39 -7.21 21.38
CA PRO A 36 -0.47 -6.59 22.40
C PRO A 36 -1.94 -6.64 22.04
N GLU A 37 -2.80 -6.90 23.02
CA GLU A 37 -4.25 -6.92 22.80
C GLU A 37 -4.79 -5.57 22.33
N MET A 38 -5.72 -5.62 21.41
CA MET A 38 -6.48 -4.46 20.98
C MET A 38 -7.56 -4.13 22.00
N THR A 39 -7.67 -2.86 22.37
CA THR A 39 -8.71 -2.36 23.27
C THR A 39 -9.69 -1.46 22.53
N MET A 40 -10.84 -1.16 23.15
CA MET A 40 -11.79 -0.18 22.59
C MET A 40 -11.22 1.25 22.52
N ASN A 41 -10.14 1.53 23.26
CA ASN A 41 -9.47 2.82 23.26
C ASN A 41 -8.26 2.79 22.31
N VAL A 42 -8.51 2.74 21.01
CA VAL A 42 -7.48 2.79 19.99
C VAL A 42 -7.10 4.25 19.72
N PRO A 43 -5.81 4.61 19.75
CA PRO A 43 -5.37 5.96 19.38
C PRO A 43 -5.61 6.22 17.89
N ILE A 44 -5.75 7.49 17.52
CA ILE A 44 -5.86 7.91 16.11
C ILE A 44 -4.55 7.59 15.40
N ASP A 45 -4.67 6.97 14.23
CA ASP A 45 -3.58 6.83 13.27
C ASP A 45 -3.88 7.69 12.04
N PRO A 46 -3.17 8.81 11.84
CA PRO A 46 -3.42 9.71 10.71
C PRO A 46 -3.22 9.05 9.34
N ALA A 47 -2.33 8.06 9.25
CA ALA A 47 -2.08 7.34 8.00
C ALA A 47 -3.26 6.43 7.63
N LEU A 48 -3.85 5.74 8.62
CA LEU A 48 -5.08 4.96 8.40
C LEU A 48 -6.28 5.86 8.11
N GLU A 49 -6.40 6.97 8.82
CA GLU A 49 -7.47 7.95 8.57
C GLU A 49 -7.42 8.49 7.14
N ALA A 50 -6.23 8.80 6.64
CA ALA A 50 -6.03 9.24 5.26
C ALA A 50 -6.34 8.14 4.22
N LEU A 51 -6.19 6.87 4.58
CA LEU A 51 -6.55 5.74 3.71
C LEU A 51 -8.06 5.52 3.60
N TYR A 52 -8.80 5.83 4.65
CA TYR A 52 -10.24 5.54 4.77
C TYR A 52 -11.02 6.77 5.25
N PRO A 53 -11.05 7.85 4.46
CA PRO A 53 -11.65 9.13 4.87
C PRO A 53 -13.17 9.05 5.10
N SER A 54 -13.83 8.02 4.58
CA SER A 54 -15.27 7.79 4.76
C SER A 54 -15.63 7.23 6.13
N VAL A 55 -14.67 6.69 6.90
CA VAL A 55 -14.95 6.13 8.22
C VAL A 55 -15.18 7.24 9.24
N SER A 56 -16.29 7.19 9.95
CA SER A 56 -16.70 8.21 10.92
C SER A 56 -17.39 7.58 12.14
N GLY A 57 -17.79 8.41 13.11
CA GLY A 57 -18.52 7.95 14.29
C GLY A 57 -17.64 7.55 15.48
N ALA A 58 -18.28 7.11 16.56
CA ALA A 58 -17.62 6.85 17.85
C ALA A 58 -16.60 5.71 17.80
N LEU A 59 -16.80 4.73 16.93
CA LEU A 59 -15.91 3.58 16.77
C LEU A 59 -14.92 3.72 15.59
N LYS A 60 -14.77 4.93 15.04
CA LYS A 60 -13.89 5.20 13.89
C LYS A 60 -12.51 4.56 14.04
N ASN A 61 -11.81 4.84 15.14
CA ASN A 61 -10.45 4.35 15.33
C ASN A 61 -10.39 2.81 15.44
N VAL A 62 -11.40 2.22 16.07
CA VAL A 62 -11.54 0.77 16.20
C VAL A 62 -11.79 0.12 14.83
N ILE A 63 -12.67 0.71 14.02
CA ILE A 63 -12.94 0.24 12.64
C ILE A 63 -11.67 0.32 11.79
N LEU A 64 -10.94 1.43 11.86
CA LEU A 64 -9.69 1.60 11.14
C LEU A 64 -8.66 0.54 11.52
N GLU A 65 -8.55 0.23 12.81
CA GLU A 65 -7.63 -0.80 13.30
C GLU A 65 -8.05 -2.20 12.89
N ILE A 66 -9.36 -2.53 12.92
CA ILE A 66 -9.87 -3.81 12.42
C ILE A 66 -9.57 -3.96 10.92
N ARG A 67 -9.68 -2.89 10.12
CA ARG A 67 -9.30 -2.90 8.71
C ARG A 67 -7.80 -3.12 8.51
N ARG A 68 -6.95 -2.58 9.41
CA ARG A 68 -5.51 -2.87 9.44
C ARG A 68 -5.26 -4.34 9.73
N GLU A 69 -5.85 -4.88 10.80
CA GLU A 69 -5.72 -6.30 11.16
C GLU A 69 -6.11 -7.20 10.00
N ARG A 70 -7.24 -6.92 9.37
CA ARG A 70 -7.71 -7.69 8.22
C ARG A 70 -6.72 -7.64 7.05
N ARG A 71 -6.15 -6.48 6.77
CA ARG A 71 -5.13 -6.33 5.73
C ARG A 71 -3.86 -7.12 6.01
N VAL A 72 -3.41 -7.14 7.27
CA VAL A 72 -2.19 -7.83 7.68
C VAL A 72 -2.41 -9.33 7.77
N GLU A 73 -3.46 -9.75 8.45
CA GLU A 73 -3.75 -11.18 8.70
C GLU A 73 -4.05 -11.94 7.40
N LEU A 74 -4.80 -11.32 6.48
CA LEU A 74 -5.19 -11.94 5.21
C LEU A 74 -4.29 -11.50 4.03
N ALA A 75 -3.05 -11.09 4.31
CA ALA A 75 -2.10 -10.71 3.27
C ALA A 75 -1.84 -11.86 2.30
N CYS A 76 -1.87 -11.57 0.99
CA CYS A 76 -1.68 -12.55 -0.09
C CYS A 76 -2.78 -13.63 -0.22
N GLU A 77 -3.92 -13.50 0.49
CA GLU A 77 -5.04 -14.43 0.41
C GLU A 77 -6.14 -13.98 -0.58
N GLY A 78 -5.92 -12.91 -1.34
CA GLY A 78 -6.83 -12.43 -2.39
C GLY A 78 -7.94 -11.48 -1.94
N PHE A 79 -8.10 -11.22 -0.64
CA PHE A 79 -9.22 -10.42 -0.11
C PHE A 79 -9.09 -8.91 -0.30
N ARG A 80 -7.89 -8.39 -0.56
CA ARG A 80 -7.64 -6.95 -0.53
C ARG A 80 -8.45 -6.15 -1.53
N TYR A 81 -8.64 -6.67 -2.74
CA TYR A 81 -9.43 -6.01 -3.78
C TYR A 81 -10.88 -5.87 -3.34
N ASP A 82 -11.52 -6.97 -2.92
CA ASP A 82 -12.91 -6.95 -2.50
C ASP A 82 -13.14 -6.05 -1.28
N ASP A 83 -12.21 -6.06 -0.32
CA ASP A 83 -12.24 -5.17 0.84
C ASP A 83 -12.20 -3.69 0.44
N THR A 84 -11.32 -3.31 -0.48
CA THR A 84 -11.23 -1.90 -0.94
C THR A 84 -12.46 -1.47 -1.72
N MET A 85 -13.08 -2.37 -2.49
CA MET A 85 -14.32 -2.09 -3.22
C MET A 85 -15.49 -1.90 -2.26
N ARG A 86 -15.73 -2.84 -1.33
CA ARG A 86 -16.85 -2.76 -0.37
C ARG A 86 -16.71 -1.62 0.64
N TRP A 87 -15.49 -1.17 0.94
CA TRP A 87 -15.25 0.00 1.80
C TRP A 87 -15.26 1.33 1.06
N ALA A 88 -15.52 1.33 -0.24
CA ALA A 88 -15.44 2.50 -1.11
C ALA A 88 -14.07 3.23 -0.99
N ALA A 89 -13.00 2.47 -0.89
CA ALA A 89 -11.63 2.95 -0.68
C ALA A 89 -10.75 2.85 -1.94
N GLY A 90 -11.36 2.93 -3.13
CA GLY A 90 -10.67 2.77 -4.41
C GLY A 90 -9.57 3.79 -4.68
N SER A 91 -9.64 5.00 -4.09
CA SER A 91 -8.58 6.00 -4.15
C SER A 91 -7.22 5.52 -3.62
N ILE A 92 -7.18 4.42 -2.85
CA ILE A 92 -5.93 3.78 -2.43
C ILE A 92 -5.09 3.35 -3.64
N TYR A 93 -5.72 2.98 -4.75
CA TYR A 93 -5.04 2.57 -5.98
C TYR A 93 -4.45 3.74 -6.78
N GLU A 94 -4.80 4.98 -6.45
CA GLU A 94 -4.21 6.18 -7.07
C GLU A 94 -2.85 6.54 -6.46
N ARG A 95 -2.49 5.92 -5.34
CA ARG A 95 -1.20 6.17 -4.70
C ARG A 95 -0.07 5.59 -5.56
N PRO A 96 1.00 6.35 -5.77
CA PRO A 96 2.18 5.82 -6.44
C PRO A 96 2.77 4.66 -5.63
N PHE A 97 3.35 3.68 -6.34
CA PHE A 97 4.15 2.67 -5.69
C PHE A 97 5.42 3.30 -5.13
N GLU A 98 5.62 3.16 -3.84
CA GLU A 98 6.83 3.62 -3.15
C GLU A 98 7.68 2.41 -2.77
N GLY A 99 8.91 2.39 -3.27
CA GLY A 99 9.92 1.43 -2.87
C GLY A 99 10.67 1.88 -1.61
N VAL A 100 11.86 1.35 -1.43
CA VAL A 100 12.72 1.65 -0.28
C VAL A 100 13.08 3.14 -0.26
N TYR A 101 13.14 3.72 0.94
CA TYR A 101 13.66 5.07 1.14
C TYR A 101 15.20 5.05 1.03
N LEU A 102 15.74 5.92 0.19
CA LEU A 102 17.18 6.15 0.06
C LEU A 102 17.53 7.58 0.50
N PRO A 103 18.56 7.76 1.34
CA PRO A 103 18.96 9.08 1.81
C PRO A 103 19.67 9.92 0.74
N GLY A 104 19.95 9.36 -0.45
CA GLY A 104 20.58 10.02 -1.57
C GLY A 104 20.94 9.05 -2.68
N PHE A 105 21.79 9.53 -3.60
CA PHE A 105 22.48 8.66 -4.55
C PHE A 105 23.67 7.96 -3.85
N GLY A 106 24.04 6.76 -4.30
CA GLY A 106 25.14 5.99 -3.72
C GLY A 106 24.98 4.49 -3.86
N VAL A 107 25.70 3.76 -3.04
CA VAL A 107 25.69 2.30 -2.98
C VAL A 107 25.14 1.85 -1.63
N TYR A 108 24.36 0.76 -1.63
CA TYR A 108 23.57 0.33 -0.48
C TYR A 108 23.63 -1.17 -0.26
N ASP A 109 23.74 -1.55 1.01
CA ASP A 109 23.43 -2.87 1.52
C ASP A 109 21.93 -2.90 1.87
N CYS A 110 21.11 -3.50 1.01
CA CYS A 110 19.67 -3.59 1.19
C CYS A 110 19.24 -4.85 1.97
N THR A 111 20.14 -5.82 2.10
CA THR A 111 19.87 -7.08 2.83
C THR A 111 20.29 -7.01 4.29
N GLY A 112 21.23 -6.10 4.64
CA GLY A 112 21.75 -5.94 6.00
C GLY A 112 22.82 -6.97 6.36
N ASP A 113 23.44 -7.62 5.37
CA ASP A 113 24.47 -8.63 5.59
C ASP A 113 25.91 -8.07 5.57
N GLY A 114 26.07 -6.77 5.33
CA GLY A 114 27.34 -6.08 5.24
C GLY A 114 27.96 -6.09 3.85
N VAL A 115 27.29 -6.66 2.85
CA VAL A 115 27.70 -6.65 1.45
C VAL A 115 26.80 -5.66 0.68
N LEU A 116 27.41 -4.91 -0.25
CA LEU A 116 26.65 -3.96 -1.07
C LEU A 116 25.87 -4.72 -2.16
N ASP A 117 24.59 -4.37 -2.33
CA ASP A 117 23.67 -5.04 -3.28
C ASP A 117 23.30 -4.15 -4.46
N VAL A 118 23.06 -2.87 -4.16
CA VAL A 118 22.42 -1.93 -5.08
C VAL A 118 23.23 -0.65 -5.17
N ALA A 119 23.35 -0.13 -6.37
CA ALA A 119 23.85 1.21 -6.64
C ALA A 119 22.78 2.03 -7.35
N LEU A 120 22.47 3.22 -6.84
CA LEU A 120 21.61 4.20 -7.51
C LEU A 120 22.41 5.47 -7.75
N PHE A 121 22.51 5.88 -9.00
CA PHE A 121 23.17 7.10 -9.42
C PHE A 121 22.24 7.98 -10.25
N LYS A 122 22.61 9.25 -10.40
CA LYS A 122 21.84 10.17 -11.21
C LYS A 122 21.89 9.79 -12.70
N SER A 123 23.09 9.57 -13.22
CA SER A 123 23.29 9.16 -14.62
C SER A 123 24.51 8.23 -14.77
N PRO A 124 24.66 7.55 -15.91
CA PRO A 124 25.83 6.74 -16.21
C PRO A 124 27.15 7.54 -16.21
N ASN A 125 27.06 8.87 -16.43
CA ASN A 125 28.20 9.77 -16.48
C ASN A 125 28.64 10.26 -15.07
N ASP A 126 27.79 10.09 -14.07
CA ASP A 126 28.05 10.48 -12.68
C ASP A 126 27.83 9.30 -11.75
N LYS A 127 28.87 8.51 -11.56
CA LYS A 127 28.89 7.34 -10.66
C LYS A 127 29.54 7.64 -9.32
N MET A 128 29.61 8.93 -8.93
CA MET A 128 30.20 9.37 -7.65
C MET A 128 31.63 8.85 -7.40
N GLY A 129 32.39 8.63 -8.47
CA GLY A 129 33.78 8.15 -8.41
C GLY A 129 33.95 6.63 -8.40
N TYR A 130 32.87 5.85 -8.41
CA TYR A 130 32.93 4.40 -8.51
C TYR A 130 33.28 3.95 -9.94
N THR A 131 34.17 2.97 -10.03
CA THR A 131 34.57 2.32 -11.27
C THR A 131 33.59 1.22 -11.68
N ASP A 132 33.60 0.84 -12.96
CA ASP A 132 32.75 -0.27 -13.44
C ASP A 132 33.12 -1.61 -12.79
N GLU A 133 34.37 -1.81 -12.41
CA GLU A 133 34.82 -3.03 -11.73
C GLU A 133 34.23 -3.12 -10.30
N GLU A 134 34.20 -1.99 -9.56
CA GLU A 134 33.60 -1.92 -8.22
C GLU A 134 32.11 -2.11 -8.23
N LEU A 135 31.43 -1.76 -9.32
CA LEU A 135 29.99 -1.89 -9.47
C LEU A 135 29.55 -3.20 -10.11
N LYS A 136 30.48 -4.06 -10.53
CA LYS A 136 30.20 -5.24 -11.37
C LYS A 136 29.24 -6.23 -10.75
N GLU A 137 29.34 -6.43 -9.44
CA GLU A 137 28.50 -7.38 -8.70
C GLU A 137 27.20 -6.74 -8.16
N LEU A 138 27.01 -5.41 -8.35
CA LEU A 138 25.87 -4.67 -7.87
C LEU A 138 24.77 -4.55 -8.93
N SER A 139 23.51 -4.46 -8.48
CA SER A 139 22.41 -4.02 -9.33
C SER A 139 22.43 -2.51 -9.49
N VAL A 140 22.90 -2.03 -10.65
CA VAL A 140 23.10 -0.59 -10.89
C VAL A 140 21.89 0.03 -11.59
N TYR A 141 21.38 1.11 -11.00
CA TYR A 141 20.23 1.88 -11.50
C TYR A 141 20.60 3.35 -11.69
N TYR A 142 19.91 4.02 -12.62
CA TYR A 142 20.06 5.44 -12.93
C TYR A 142 18.71 6.11 -13.01
N THR A 143 18.62 7.35 -12.53
CA THR A 143 17.39 8.18 -12.65
C THR A 143 17.34 8.97 -13.95
N GLU A 144 18.47 9.17 -14.62
CA GLU A 144 18.61 9.81 -15.93
C GLU A 144 19.46 8.94 -16.87
N ASP A 145 19.29 9.16 -18.17
CA ASP A 145 20.17 8.54 -19.17
C ASP A 145 21.49 9.33 -19.37
N GLU A 146 22.29 8.93 -20.34
CA GLU A 146 23.57 9.58 -20.69
C GLU A 146 23.40 11.04 -21.16
N ASN A 147 22.22 11.42 -21.64
CA ASN A 147 21.86 12.74 -22.14
C ASN A 147 21.11 13.59 -21.10
N GLY A 148 20.90 13.06 -19.89
CA GLY A 148 20.16 13.72 -18.83
C GLY A 148 18.62 13.61 -18.97
N ALA A 149 18.11 12.72 -19.84
CA ALA A 149 16.69 12.48 -19.90
C ALA A 149 16.22 11.56 -18.77
N PRO A 150 15.07 11.89 -18.12
CA PRO A 150 14.54 11.08 -17.02
C PRO A 150 14.26 9.63 -17.43
N LYS A 151 14.63 8.69 -16.58
CA LYS A 151 14.22 7.29 -16.67
C LYS A 151 12.96 7.04 -15.86
N GLN A 152 12.43 5.82 -15.95
CA GLN A 152 11.23 5.41 -15.20
C GLN A 152 11.44 5.34 -13.69
N ILE A 153 12.70 5.31 -13.22
CA ILE A 153 13.04 5.27 -11.79
C ILE A 153 13.45 6.67 -11.36
N TYR A 154 12.86 7.17 -10.29
CA TYR A 154 13.19 8.45 -9.69
C TYR A 154 13.01 8.40 -8.17
N LEU A 155 13.58 9.37 -7.45
CA LEU A 155 13.42 9.54 -6.01
C LEU A 155 12.32 10.58 -5.72
N SER A 156 11.45 10.29 -4.76
CA SER A 156 10.24 11.09 -4.48
C SER A 156 10.51 12.54 -4.07
N GLU A 157 11.72 12.86 -3.60
CA GLU A 157 12.15 14.17 -3.17
C GLU A 157 13.29 14.76 -4.04
N GLY A 158 13.47 14.23 -5.26
CA GLY A 158 14.53 14.64 -6.18
C GLY A 158 15.81 13.82 -5.98
N ASP A 159 16.72 14.29 -5.11
CA ASP A 159 18.01 13.61 -4.88
C ASP A 159 17.98 12.58 -3.74
N LYS A 160 16.85 12.40 -3.07
CA LYS A 160 16.58 11.45 -1.98
C LYS A 160 15.10 11.06 -1.94
N GLY A 161 14.73 10.16 -1.05
CA GLY A 161 13.34 9.76 -0.84
C GLY A 161 13.07 8.33 -1.22
N ASN A 162 11.80 7.99 -1.36
CA ASN A 162 11.39 6.65 -1.79
C ASN A 162 11.62 6.47 -3.29
N ILE A 163 12.06 5.28 -3.66
CA ILE A 163 12.14 4.90 -5.08
C ILE A 163 10.73 4.86 -5.65
N ARG A 164 10.51 5.54 -6.78
CA ARG A 164 9.26 5.52 -7.56
C ARG A 164 9.55 5.14 -9.00
N PHE A 165 8.57 4.49 -9.66
CA PHE A 165 8.71 3.99 -11.04
C PHE A 165 8.00 4.84 -12.08
N TYR A 166 7.08 5.74 -11.66
CA TYR A 166 6.31 6.60 -12.55
C TYR A 166 6.31 8.02 -12.01
N SER A 167 6.32 8.99 -12.92
CA SER A 167 6.17 10.40 -12.55
C SER A 167 4.77 10.67 -11.98
N ASP A 168 4.69 11.48 -10.94
CA ASP A 168 3.41 11.97 -10.39
C ASP A 168 2.63 12.84 -11.39
N THR A 169 3.29 13.31 -12.46
CA THR A 169 2.69 14.09 -13.54
C THR A 169 2.24 13.24 -14.72
N ASP A 170 2.45 11.93 -14.67
CA ASP A 170 2.00 11.02 -15.72
C ASP A 170 0.46 10.97 -15.73
N GLU A 171 -0.15 11.46 -16.80
CA GLU A 171 -1.61 11.46 -16.96
C GLU A 171 -2.21 10.04 -16.97
N ASP A 172 -1.40 9.05 -17.28
CA ASP A 172 -1.76 7.63 -17.27
C ASP A 172 -1.48 6.94 -15.90
N ALA A 173 -0.97 7.68 -14.91
CA ALA A 173 -0.81 7.17 -13.57
C ALA A 173 -2.15 6.63 -13.03
N ASN A 174 -2.08 5.62 -12.19
CA ASN A 174 -3.22 4.89 -11.65
C ASN A 174 -4.37 5.81 -11.22
N LYS A 175 -5.44 5.87 -12.02
CA LYS A 175 -6.63 6.64 -11.73
C LYS A 175 -7.76 5.71 -11.30
N PHE A 176 -8.44 6.07 -10.22
CA PHE A 176 -9.65 5.38 -9.79
C PHE A 176 -10.87 6.29 -9.99
N ILE A 177 -11.67 6.02 -11.01
CA ILE A 177 -12.84 6.85 -11.35
C ILE A 177 -14.06 6.35 -10.58
N ALA A 178 -14.36 6.98 -9.44
CA ALA A 178 -15.58 6.73 -8.68
C ALA A 178 -16.79 7.43 -9.34
N PRO A 179 -18.01 6.83 -9.29
CA PRO A 179 -18.32 5.51 -8.77
C PRO A 179 -18.11 4.37 -9.80
N LYS A 180 -17.66 4.70 -11.02
CA LYS A 180 -17.60 3.77 -12.17
C LYS A 180 -16.86 2.47 -11.85
N TYR A 181 -15.70 2.55 -11.21
CA TYR A 181 -14.86 1.37 -10.98
C TYR A 181 -15.27 0.53 -9.76
N TYR A 182 -16.29 0.95 -9.03
CA TYR A 182 -16.92 0.10 -8.00
C TYR A 182 -17.91 -0.90 -8.57
N TYR A 183 -18.28 -0.77 -9.86
CA TYR A 183 -19.24 -1.65 -10.51
C TYR A 183 -18.57 -2.49 -11.59
N TYR A 184 -18.95 -3.75 -11.67
CA TYR A 184 -18.58 -4.60 -12.80
C TYR A 184 -19.35 -4.16 -14.06
N PRO A 185 -18.67 -4.00 -15.21
CA PRO A 185 -19.32 -3.64 -16.45
C PRO A 185 -20.21 -4.81 -16.91
N LEU A 186 -21.39 -4.49 -17.40
CA LEU A 186 -22.22 -5.45 -18.13
C LEU A 186 -21.58 -5.75 -19.49
N SER A 187 -21.57 -7.00 -19.88
CA SER A 187 -21.13 -7.43 -21.20
C SER A 187 -22.05 -6.82 -22.28
N LYS A 188 -21.46 -6.41 -23.44
CA LYS A 188 -22.25 -5.95 -24.58
C LYS A 188 -23.22 -7.03 -25.07
N ASP A 189 -22.82 -8.29 -25.03
CA ASP A 189 -23.64 -9.40 -25.48
C ASP A 189 -24.87 -9.57 -24.57
N GLU A 190 -24.72 -9.38 -23.25
CA GLU A 190 -25.84 -9.41 -22.32
C GLU A 190 -26.84 -8.27 -22.55
N LEU A 191 -26.34 -7.07 -22.88
CA LEU A 191 -27.20 -5.93 -23.23
C LEU A 191 -27.97 -6.14 -24.54
N VAL A 192 -27.39 -6.89 -25.50
CA VAL A 192 -28.06 -7.25 -26.76
C VAL A 192 -29.10 -8.33 -26.53
N LEU A 193 -28.82 -9.32 -25.69
CA LEU A 193 -29.71 -10.44 -25.40
C LEU A 193 -30.86 -10.05 -24.47
N ASN A 194 -30.65 -9.07 -23.59
CA ASN A 194 -31.67 -8.59 -22.66
C ASN A 194 -31.75 -7.05 -22.67
N PRO A 195 -32.56 -6.48 -23.57
CA PRO A 195 -32.69 -5.03 -23.72
C PRO A 195 -33.35 -4.31 -22.52
N ASN A 196 -33.75 -5.05 -21.50
CA ASN A 196 -34.32 -4.50 -20.25
C ASN A 196 -33.27 -4.37 -19.11
N LEU A 197 -32.00 -4.65 -19.38
CA LEU A 197 -30.90 -4.44 -18.41
C LEU A 197 -30.44 -2.97 -18.37
#